data_b52da296a557cd89831d6f37d7288ca3
#
_entry.id   b52da296a557cd89831d6f37d7288ca3
#
_cell.length_a   1.000
_cell.length_b   1.000
_cell.length_c   1.000
_cell.angle_alpha   90.00
_cell.angle_beta   90.00
_cell.angle_gamma   90.00
#
_symmetry.space_group_name_H-M   'P 1'
#
loop_
_entity.id
_entity.type
_entity.pdbx_description
1 polymer ?
#
loop_
_entity_poly.entity_id
_entity_poly.type
_entity_poly.pdbx_seq_one_letter_code
_entity_poly.pdbx_strand_id
1 'polypeptide(L)'
;MKSEYYVAGAVNAYRRALDLALAGKPFDPALLEETEKISHRGYTTGFYFGEKGGDAGEGRPTATHAFVALVTGYSDGWAEVEMRNRFAEGDELEVLSPNDTFGKKVIIGEMIDEHGERVSVADKVQAKLRLRTPLPLREYDILRKKL
;
A
#
# COMPACT_ATOMS: atom_id res chain seq x y z
N MET A 1 4.01 -12.16 -14.02
CA MET A 1 4.47 -12.19 -12.62
C MET A 1 3.82 -11.01 -11.89
N LYS A 2 3.31 -11.20 -10.68
CA LYS A 2 2.69 -10.11 -9.91
C LYS A 2 3.76 -9.36 -9.11
N SER A 3 3.54 -8.05 -8.89
CA SER A 3 4.45 -7.24 -8.09
C SER A 3 4.36 -7.59 -6.60
N GLU A 4 5.41 -7.26 -5.84
CA GLU A 4 5.40 -7.39 -4.37
C GLU A 4 4.22 -6.64 -3.74
N TYR A 5 3.89 -5.44 -4.23
CA TYR A 5 2.74 -4.65 -3.78
C TYR A 5 1.41 -5.39 -3.98
N TYR A 6 1.23 -6.05 -5.14
CA TYR A 6 0.03 -6.84 -5.39
C TYR A 6 -0.11 -7.98 -4.40
N VAL A 7 0.98 -8.73 -4.20
CA VAL A 7 0.98 -9.87 -3.27
C VAL A 7 0.71 -9.41 -1.84
N ALA A 8 1.40 -8.35 -1.40
CA ALA A 8 1.21 -7.80 -0.06
C ALA A 8 -0.24 -7.34 0.18
N GLY A 9 -0.84 -6.60 -0.76
CA GLY A 9 -2.22 -6.13 -0.64
C GLY A 9 -3.24 -7.26 -0.60
N ALA A 10 -3.14 -8.20 -1.54
CA ALA A 10 -4.04 -9.35 -1.60
C ALA A 10 -3.92 -10.23 -0.34
N VAL A 11 -2.72 -10.65 0.02
CA VAL A 11 -2.49 -11.52 1.19
C VAL A 11 -2.93 -10.84 2.49
N ASN A 12 -2.65 -9.53 2.65
CA ASN A 12 -3.07 -8.80 3.85
C ASN A 12 -4.60 -8.75 3.98
N ALA A 13 -5.32 -8.46 2.88
CA ALA A 13 -6.78 -8.42 2.91
C ALA A 13 -7.38 -9.80 3.26
N TYR A 14 -6.91 -10.86 2.60
CA TYR A 14 -7.37 -12.23 2.88
C TYR A 14 -7.02 -12.70 4.29
N ARG A 15 -5.80 -12.41 4.77
CA ARG A 15 -5.39 -12.78 6.12
C ARG A 15 -6.25 -12.11 7.19
N ARG A 16 -6.55 -10.82 7.03
CA ARG A 16 -7.43 -10.10 7.95
C ARG A 16 -8.86 -10.64 7.93
N ALA A 17 -9.39 -10.97 6.75
CA ALA A 17 -10.72 -11.60 6.64
C ALA A 17 -10.76 -12.97 7.35
N LEU A 18 -9.70 -13.77 7.18
CA LEU A 18 -9.58 -15.07 7.86
C LEU A 18 -9.50 -14.91 9.39
N ASP A 19 -8.69 -13.96 9.87
CA ASP A 19 -8.55 -13.71 11.32
C ASP A 19 -9.88 -13.25 11.94
N LEU A 20 -10.67 -12.42 11.25
CA LEU A 20 -12.03 -12.06 11.68
C LEU A 20 -12.94 -13.29 11.76
N ALA A 21 -12.94 -14.13 10.72
CA ALA A 21 -13.76 -15.34 10.69
C ALA A 21 -13.38 -16.32 11.81
N LEU A 22 -12.09 -16.54 12.06
CA LEU A 22 -11.61 -17.40 13.14
C LEU A 22 -11.94 -16.86 14.54
N ALA A 23 -12.03 -15.53 14.68
CA ALA A 23 -12.44 -14.87 15.90
C ALA A 23 -13.97 -14.80 16.08
N GLY A 24 -14.75 -15.35 15.15
CA GLY A 24 -16.22 -15.28 15.15
C GLY A 24 -16.76 -13.86 14.97
N LYS A 25 -15.97 -12.97 14.38
CA LYS A 25 -16.35 -11.58 14.09
C LYS A 25 -16.97 -11.45 12.70
N PRO A 26 -17.87 -10.48 12.48
CA PRO A 26 -18.44 -10.22 11.16
C PRO A 26 -17.34 -9.81 10.17
N PHE A 27 -17.59 -10.07 8.88
CA PHE A 27 -16.72 -9.62 7.80
C PHE A 27 -16.68 -8.09 7.74
N ASP A 28 -15.48 -7.52 7.55
CA ASP A 28 -15.29 -6.09 7.35
C ASP A 28 -15.30 -5.75 5.85
N PRO A 29 -16.33 -5.04 5.34
CA PRO A 29 -16.41 -4.67 3.93
C PRO A 29 -15.23 -3.83 3.42
N ALA A 30 -14.55 -3.08 4.30
CA ALA A 30 -13.37 -2.30 3.93
C ALA A 30 -12.24 -3.18 3.36
N LEU A 31 -12.22 -4.48 3.68
CA LEU A 31 -11.25 -5.41 3.11
C LEU A 31 -11.48 -5.67 1.61
N LEU A 32 -12.69 -5.50 1.11
CA LEU A 32 -12.95 -5.53 -0.35
C LEU A 32 -12.32 -4.33 -1.04
N GLU A 33 -12.43 -3.14 -0.44
CA GLU A 33 -11.80 -1.92 -0.97
C GLU A 33 -10.28 -2.06 -1.05
N GLU A 34 -9.66 -2.82 -0.13
CA GLU A 34 -8.23 -3.12 -0.19
C GLU A 34 -7.81 -3.85 -1.48
N THR A 35 -8.68 -4.69 -2.02
CA THR A 35 -8.41 -5.39 -3.27
C THR A 35 -8.48 -4.47 -4.49
N GLU A 36 -9.20 -3.35 -4.40
CA GLU A 36 -9.28 -2.33 -5.45
C GLU A 36 -8.07 -1.39 -5.46
N LYS A 37 -7.31 -1.34 -4.35
CA LYS A 37 -6.11 -0.51 -4.24
C LYS A 37 -4.91 -1.07 -4.99
N ILE A 38 -4.91 -2.37 -5.27
CA ILE A 38 -3.89 -3.06 -6.07
C ILE A 38 -4.34 -3.20 -7.51
N SER A 39 -3.39 -3.42 -8.44
CA SER A 39 -3.72 -3.54 -9.87
C SER A 39 -4.57 -4.78 -10.15
N HIS A 40 -5.80 -4.58 -10.58
CA HIS A 40 -6.75 -5.64 -10.89
C HIS A 40 -7.51 -5.34 -12.20
N ARG A 41 -8.17 -6.34 -12.73
CA ARG A 41 -9.24 -6.19 -13.74
C ARG A 41 -10.57 -6.32 -13.01
N GLY A 42 -11.70 -6.04 -13.69
CA GLY A 42 -13.03 -6.21 -13.11
C GLY A 42 -13.15 -7.55 -12.36
N TYR A 43 -13.60 -7.52 -11.12
CA TYR A 43 -13.80 -8.71 -10.31
C TYR A 43 -15.07 -9.43 -10.72
N THR A 44 -15.01 -10.76 -10.74
CA THR A 44 -16.16 -11.62 -10.95
C THR A 44 -16.13 -12.78 -9.97
N THR A 45 -17.26 -13.36 -9.67
CA THR A 45 -17.34 -14.63 -8.92
C THR A 45 -17.06 -15.85 -9.78
N GLY A 46 -16.80 -15.65 -11.08
CA GLY A 46 -16.68 -16.73 -12.04
C GLY A 46 -17.93 -17.59 -12.06
N PHE A 47 -17.77 -18.90 -11.95
CA PHE A 47 -18.88 -19.87 -11.89
C PHE A 47 -19.23 -20.33 -10.47
N TYR A 48 -18.71 -19.66 -9.44
CA TYR A 48 -18.82 -20.11 -8.05
C TYR A 48 -20.29 -20.15 -7.57
N PHE A 49 -21.13 -19.25 -8.04
CA PHE A 49 -22.55 -19.17 -7.69
C PHE A 49 -23.49 -19.50 -8.86
N GLY A 50 -23.06 -20.27 -9.84
CA GLY A 50 -23.85 -20.64 -11.01
C GLY A 50 -23.28 -20.08 -12.30
N GLU A 51 -24.13 -19.43 -13.11
CA GLU A 51 -23.67 -18.82 -14.37
C GLU A 51 -22.64 -17.73 -14.12
N LYS A 52 -21.69 -17.60 -15.06
CA LYS A 52 -20.63 -16.60 -14.98
C LYS A 52 -21.24 -15.20 -14.83
N GLY A 53 -21.30 -14.72 -13.58
CA GLY A 53 -21.58 -13.33 -13.30
C GLY A 53 -20.32 -12.50 -13.56
N GLY A 54 -20.47 -11.37 -14.17
CA GLY A 54 -19.38 -10.42 -14.28
C GLY A 54 -19.33 -9.72 -15.62
N ASP A 55 -19.01 -8.47 -15.54
CA ASP A 55 -18.76 -7.62 -16.68
C ASP A 55 -17.45 -8.07 -17.34
N ALA A 56 -17.54 -8.41 -18.63
CA ALA A 56 -16.35 -8.53 -19.47
C ALA A 56 -15.83 -7.11 -19.79
N GLY A 57 -15.50 -6.36 -18.72
CA GLY A 57 -14.93 -5.04 -18.87
C GLY A 57 -13.77 -5.07 -19.86
N GLU A 58 -13.38 -3.94 -20.40
CA GLU A 58 -12.36 -3.77 -21.47
C GLU A 58 -10.99 -4.39 -21.15
N GLY A 59 -10.88 -5.18 -20.09
CA GLY A 59 -9.69 -5.95 -19.73
C GLY A 59 -8.50 -5.10 -19.28
N ARG A 60 -8.67 -3.79 -19.16
CA ARG A 60 -7.61 -2.89 -18.72
C ARG A 60 -7.41 -3.00 -17.21
N PRO A 61 -6.17 -3.14 -16.73
CA PRO A 61 -5.89 -3.09 -15.31
C PRO A 61 -6.22 -1.72 -14.74
N THR A 62 -6.85 -1.70 -13.56
CA THR A 62 -7.12 -0.49 -12.78
C THR A 62 -6.50 -0.63 -11.39
N ALA A 63 -6.26 0.48 -10.73
CA ALA A 63 -5.89 0.54 -9.33
C ALA A 63 -6.28 1.91 -8.78
N THR A 64 -6.68 2.00 -7.53
CA THR A 64 -7.00 3.29 -6.90
C THR A 64 -5.80 3.91 -6.18
N HIS A 65 -4.74 3.12 -5.97
CA HIS A 65 -3.53 3.57 -5.29
C HIS A 65 -2.26 3.14 -6.04
N ALA A 66 -1.23 3.96 -5.92
CA ALA A 66 0.11 3.65 -6.40
C ALA A 66 1.03 3.25 -5.24
N PHE A 67 1.86 2.25 -5.44
CA PHE A 67 2.97 1.92 -4.55
C PHE A 67 4.07 2.97 -4.70
N VAL A 68 4.34 3.77 -3.67
CA VAL A 68 5.30 4.88 -3.76
C VAL A 68 6.61 4.64 -3.04
N ALA A 69 6.61 3.91 -1.93
CA ALA A 69 7.84 3.59 -1.22
C ALA A 69 7.73 2.32 -0.36
N LEU A 70 8.85 1.61 -0.23
CA LEU A 70 9.03 0.51 0.70
C LEU A 70 9.84 0.99 1.90
N VAL A 71 9.35 0.74 3.11
CA VAL A 71 10.08 1.05 4.35
C VAL A 71 11.16 0.01 4.57
N THR A 72 12.39 0.45 4.76
CA THR A 72 13.55 -0.40 5.02
C THR A 72 14.05 -0.30 6.46
N GLY A 73 13.59 0.70 7.21
CA GLY A 73 13.93 0.87 8.62
C GLY A 73 13.21 2.08 9.23
N TYR A 74 13.27 2.17 10.56
CA TYR A 74 12.75 3.31 11.31
C TYR A 74 13.56 3.53 12.58
N SER A 75 14.02 4.77 12.80
CA SER A 75 14.68 5.18 14.02
C SER A 75 14.49 6.67 14.29
N ASP A 76 14.29 7.03 15.55
CA ASP A 76 14.27 8.41 16.05
C ASP A 76 13.35 9.37 15.27
N GLY A 77 12.18 8.90 14.86
CA GLY A 77 11.21 9.71 14.10
C GLY A 77 11.51 9.81 12.60
N TRP A 78 12.43 9.00 12.09
CA TRP A 78 12.79 8.92 10.68
C TRP A 78 12.53 7.52 10.13
N ALA A 79 11.79 7.44 9.04
CA ALA A 79 11.63 6.22 8.26
C ALA A 79 12.66 6.22 7.13
N GLU A 80 13.42 5.14 7.01
CA GLU A 80 14.24 4.85 5.84
C GLU A 80 13.38 4.16 4.80
N VAL A 81 13.40 4.66 3.57
CA VAL A 81 12.56 4.13 2.50
C VAL A 81 13.31 4.01 1.18
N GLU A 82 12.88 3.04 0.38
CA GLU A 82 13.26 2.92 -1.02
C GLU A 82 12.09 3.38 -1.90
N MET A 83 12.32 4.40 -2.70
CA MET A 83 11.30 4.99 -3.58
C MET A 83 10.95 4.04 -4.73
N ARG A 84 9.66 3.91 -5.03
CA ARG A 84 9.10 3.12 -6.14
C ARG A 84 8.38 3.96 -7.17
N ASN A 85 7.63 4.95 -6.72
CA ASN A 85 6.97 5.93 -7.56
C ASN A 85 7.09 7.33 -6.95
N ARG A 86 6.88 8.34 -7.77
CA ARG A 86 7.04 9.75 -7.39
C ARG A 86 6.09 10.15 -6.27
N PHE A 87 6.62 10.84 -5.26
CA PHE A 87 5.88 11.53 -4.22
C PHE A 87 6.64 12.77 -3.75
N ALA A 88 6.00 13.63 -2.99
CA ALA A 88 6.55 14.92 -2.56
C ALA A 88 6.24 15.22 -1.09
N GLU A 89 6.94 16.19 -0.54
CA GLU A 89 6.62 16.82 0.74
C GLU A 89 5.17 17.34 0.71
N GLY A 90 4.40 17.09 1.77
CA GLY A 90 2.99 17.41 1.87
C GLY A 90 2.03 16.34 1.32
N ASP A 91 2.51 15.35 0.61
CA ASP A 91 1.66 14.23 0.17
C ASP A 91 1.14 13.41 1.37
N GLU A 92 -0.13 13.03 1.32
CA GLU A 92 -0.71 12.06 2.24
C GLU A 92 -0.51 10.65 1.68
N LEU A 93 0.20 9.81 2.42
CA LEU A 93 0.41 8.41 2.09
C LEU A 93 -0.32 7.51 3.08
N GLU A 94 -0.81 6.38 2.60
CA GLU A 94 -1.44 5.35 3.42
C GLU A 94 -0.49 4.17 3.62
N VAL A 95 -0.50 3.61 4.82
CA VAL A 95 0.37 2.48 5.18
C VAL A 95 -0.33 1.17 4.92
N LEU A 96 0.25 0.32 4.07
CA LEU A 96 -0.10 -1.09 3.95
C LEU A 96 0.89 -1.89 4.82
N SER A 97 0.39 -2.52 5.86
CA SER A 97 1.17 -3.24 6.87
C SER A 97 0.40 -4.46 7.38
N PRO A 98 1.05 -5.56 7.75
CA PRO A 98 0.41 -6.64 8.49
C PRO A 98 0.11 -6.27 9.95
N ASN A 99 0.65 -5.15 10.43
CA ASN A 99 0.61 -4.71 11.81
C ASN A 99 -0.49 -3.66 12.07
N ASP A 100 -0.41 -3.02 13.23
CA ASP A 100 -1.32 -1.98 13.74
C ASP A 100 -1.22 -0.62 13.01
N THR A 101 -0.19 -0.43 12.19
CA THR A 101 -0.06 0.74 11.31
C THR A 101 -0.88 0.65 10.03
N PHE A 102 -1.49 -0.50 9.75
CA PHE A 102 -2.35 -0.71 8.58
C PHE A 102 -3.46 0.35 8.47
N GLY A 103 -3.59 0.92 7.28
CA GLY A 103 -4.58 1.94 6.96
C GLY A 103 -4.33 3.32 7.60
N LYS A 104 -3.29 3.45 8.42
CA LYS A 104 -2.93 4.76 8.96
C LYS A 104 -2.35 5.64 7.85
N LYS A 105 -2.60 6.94 7.99
CA LYS A 105 -2.16 7.94 7.04
C LYS A 105 -0.98 8.71 7.60
N VAL A 106 -0.03 9.00 6.73
CA VAL A 106 1.18 9.76 7.01
C VAL A 106 1.26 10.93 6.04
N ILE A 107 1.35 12.14 6.57
CA ILE A 107 1.68 13.32 5.76
C ILE A 107 3.21 13.38 5.70
N ILE A 108 3.74 13.41 4.49
CA ILE A 108 5.18 13.46 4.28
C ILE A 108 5.71 14.84 4.67
N GLY A 109 6.52 14.84 5.69
CA GLY A 109 7.25 16.03 6.16
C GLY A 109 8.58 16.20 5.43
N GLU A 110 9.61 16.51 6.20
CA GLU A 110 10.97 16.67 5.70
C GLU A 110 11.50 15.37 5.10
N MET A 111 12.13 15.47 3.94
CA MET A 111 12.82 14.38 3.26
C MET A 111 14.30 14.67 3.08
N ILE A 112 15.13 13.66 3.30
CA ILE A 112 16.59 13.73 3.13
C ILE A 112 17.03 12.58 2.23
N ASP A 113 17.86 12.87 1.25
CA ASP A 113 18.42 11.88 0.34
C ASP A 113 19.61 11.10 0.97
N GLU A 114 20.18 10.16 0.21
CA GLU A 114 21.33 9.36 0.63
C GLU A 114 22.62 10.17 0.84
N HIS A 115 22.67 11.40 0.34
CA HIS A 115 23.80 12.33 0.51
C HIS A 115 23.62 13.25 1.71
N GLY A 116 22.47 13.16 2.41
CA GLY A 116 22.14 14.01 3.54
C GLY A 116 21.56 15.38 3.13
N GLU A 117 21.19 15.54 1.86
CA GLU A 117 20.60 16.76 1.34
C GLU A 117 19.08 16.72 1.47
N ARG A 118 18.49 17.86 1.84
CA ARG A 118 17.04 18.01 1.87
C ARG A 118 16.48 18.04 0.46
N VAL A 119 15.48 17.21 0.22
CA VAL A 119 14.73 17.13 -1.05
C VAL A 119 13.24 17.33 -0.81
N SER A 120 12.55 18.04 -1.67
CA SER A 120 11.10 18.25 -1.60
C SER A 120 10.30 17.28 -2.46
N VAL A 121 10.96 16.60 -3.40
CA VAL A 121 10.34 15.66 -4.33
C VAL A 121 11.22 14.43 -4.46
N ALA A 122 10.63 13.26 -4.31
CA ALA A 122 11.24 11.98 -4.62
C ALA A 122 10.84 11.60 -6.06
N ASP A 123 11.78 11.65 -6.99
CA ASP A 123 11.55 11.40 -8.43
C ASP A 123 12.52 10.38 -9.04
N LYS A 124 13.54 9.95 -8.29
CA LYS A 124 14.53 8.97 -8.75
C LYS A 124 14.15 7.58 -8.26
N VAL A 125 13.77 6.71 -9.19
CA VAL A 125 13.40 5.31 -8.88
C VAL A 125 14.51 4.60 -8.12
N GLN A 126 14.12 3.86 -7.06
CA GLN A 126 15.03 3.15 -6.14
C GLN A 126 15.96 4.07 -5.32
N ALA A 127 15.73 5.39 -5.33
CA ALA A 127 16.45 6.26 -4.42
C ALA A 127 16.13 5.91 -2.96
N LYS A 128 17.15 5.91 -2.14
CA LYS A 128 17.03 5.76 -0.70
C LYS A 128 16.83 7.12 -0.07
N LEU A 129 15.78 7.24 0.73
CA LEU A 129 15.38 8.48 1.36
C LEU A 129 15.12 8.24 2.84
N ARG A 130 15.26 9.29 3.62
CA ARG A 130 14.79 9.35 5.00
C ARG A 130 13.61 10.32 5.07
N LEU A 131 12.49 9.85 5.59
CA LEU A 131 11.25 10.62 5.73
C LEU A 131 11.01 10.92 7.20
N ARG A 132 10.79 12.18 7.54
CA ARG A 132 10.39 12.52 8.90
C ARG A 132 8.92 12.17 9.11
N THR A 133 8.64 11.29 10.07
CA THR A 133 7.28 10.86 10.41
C THR A 133 7.16 10.53 11.90
N PRO A 134 6.10 11.01 12.57
CA PRO A 134 5.83 10.64 13.96
C PRO A 134 5.26 9.22 14.10
N LEU A 135 4.77 8.63 13.00
CA LEU A 135 4.23 7.28 13.01
C LEU A 135 5.38 6.27 12.96
N PRO A 136 5.53 5.41 13.98
CA PRO A 136 6.57 4.38 13.98
C PRO A 136 6.23 3.32 12.93
N LEU A 137 6.89 3.41 11.78
CA LEU A 137 6.81 2.44 10.69
C LEU A 137 7.73 1.26 10.97
N ARG A 138 7.48 0.14 10.30
CA ARG A 138 8.27 -1.09 10.42
C ARG A 138 8.90 -1.46 9.09
N GLU A 139 9.99 -2.17 9.14
CA GLU A 139 10.59 -2.76 7.95
C GLU A 139 9.55 -3.57 7.17
N TYR A 140 9.55 -3.41 5.86
CA TYR A 140 8.58 -3.95 4.90
C TYR A 140 7.18 -3.32 4.91
N ASP A 141 6.90 -2.30 5.73
CA ASP A 141 5.70 -1.50 5.52
C ASP A 141 5.75 -0.85 4.13
N ILE A 142 4.62 -0.83 3.45
CA ILE A 142 4.48 -0.24 2.13
C ILE A 142 3.73 1.08 2.25
N LEU A 143 4.29 2.14 1.67
CA LEU A 143 3.63 3.43 1.55
C LEU A 143 2.98 3.52 0.18
N ARG A 144 1.70 3.88 0.16
CA ARG A 144 0.91 4.00 -1.06
C ARG A 144 0.17 5.34 -1.10
N LYS A 145 -0.01 5.88 -2.31
CA LYS A 145 -0.67 7.15 -2.57
C LYS A 145 -1.95 6.91 -3.36
N LYS A 146 -3.03 7.58 -3.00
CA LYS A 146 -4.26 7.59 -3.78
C LYS A 146 -4.00 8.27 -5.13
N LEU A 147 -4.49 7.66 -6.21
CA LEU A 147 -4.41 8.16 -7.59
C LEU A 147 -5.51 9.17 -7.90
#